data_d59d338100bb7451623700401f22357c
#
_entry.id   d59d338100bb7451623700401f22357c
#
_cell.length_a   1.000
_cell.length_b   1.000
_cell.length_c   1.000
_cell.angle_alpha   90.00
_cell.angle_beta   90.00
_cell.angle_gamma   90.00
#
_symmetry.space_group_name_H-M   'P 1'
#
loop_
_entity.id
_entity.type
_entity.pdbx_description
1 polymer ?
#
loop_
_entity_poly.entity_id
_entity_poly.type
_entity_poly.pdbx_seq_one_letter_code
_entity_poly.pdbx_strand_id
1 'polypeptide(L)'
;MFTINYKLKFAIIGIGILGGLALMFTAGFWYGFPFLLIGLGFLVSYILLGTVQSAAVLLEKTQFAAAEERLKWTFKPNWLYVTNRAFYYIMKGSIAANLNRPDEAEGYFEQAKDLKLPSDNERALVYLQLANIKANQGKWTQAKNYFHQVKKFN
;
A
#
# COMPACT_ATOMS: atom_id res chain seq x y z
N MET A 1 -2.95 16.81 5.72
CA MET A 1 -2.86 15.51 6.41
C MET A 1 -1.40 15.30 6.85
N PHE A 2 -1.12 15.19 8.14
CA PHE A 2 0.26 15.08 8.65
C PHE A 2 0.83 13.71 8.28
N THR A 3 1.62 13.64 7.23
CA THR A 3 2.40 12.44 6.89
C THR A 3 3.68 12.45 7.73
N ILE A 4 3.67 11.71 8.83
CA ILE A 4 4.89 11.52 9.63
C ILE A 4 5.95 10.86 8.74
N ASN A 5 7.14 11.46 8.67
CA ASN A 5 8.26 10.92 7.91
C ASN A 5 8.53 9.47 8.37
N TYR A 6 8.67 8.55 7.40
CA TYR A 6 8.87 7.12 7.69
C TYR A 6 10.08 6.85 8.61
N LYS A 7 11.16 7.63 8.46
CA LYS A 7 12.34 7.54 9.35
C LYS A 7 11.98 7.91 10.79
N LEU A 8 11.16 8.94 10.97
CA LEU A 8 10.68 9.35 12.29
C LEU A 8 9.76 8.29 12.90
N LYS A 9 8.92 7.63 12.07
CA LYS A 9 8.06 6.53 12.51
C LYS A 9 8.87 5.36 13.05
N PHE A 10 9.92 4.94 12.34
CA PHE A 10 10.83 3.89 12.82
C PHE A 10 11.61 4.30 14.09
N ALA A 11 12.04 5.55 14.18
CA ALA A 11 12.70 6.07 15.39
C ALA A 11 11.75 6.01 16.59
N ILE A 12 10.50 6.43 16.45
CA ILE A 12 9.48 6.36 17.52
C ILE A 12 9.23 4.90 17.94
N ILE A 13 9.11 3.97 16.99
CA ILE A 13 8.94 2.54 17.29
C ILE A 13 10.14 2.04 18.12
N GLY A 14 11.37 2.30 17.65
CA GLY A 14 12.59 1.85 18.33
C GLY A 14 12.75 2.45 19.73
N ILE A 15 12.63 3.76 19.85
CA ILE A 15 12.73 4.49 21.13
C ILE A 15 11.60 4.07 22.09
N GLY A 16 10.36 3.93 21.57
CA GLY A 16 9.22 3.53 22.38
C GLY A 16 9.37 2.12 22.96
N ILE A 17 9.78 1.17 22.13
CA ILE A 17 9.93 -0.23 22.58
C ILE A 17 11.18 -0.39 23.45
N LEU A 18 12.36 -0.01 22.96
CA LEU A 18 13.62 -0.21 23.69
C LEU A 18 13.70 0.69 24.93
N GLY A 19 13.31 1.96 24.82
CA GLY A 19 13.25 2.88 25.93
C GLY A 19 12.20 2.49 26.96
N GLY A 20 11.02 2.04 26.53
CA GLY A 20 9.99 1.52 27.40
C GLY A 20 10.45 0.30 28.19
N LEU A 21 11.10 -0.67 27.54
CA LEU A 21 11.69 -1.84 28.22
C LEU A 21 12.79 -1.43 29.20
N ALA A 22 13.71 -0.56 28.82
CA ALA A 22 14.78 -0.09 29.69
C ALA A 22 14.21 0.60 30.95
N LEU A 23 13.20 1.46 30.81
CA LEU A 23 12.52 2.10 31.93
C LEU A 23 11.78 1.11 32.82
N MET A 24 11.18 0.06 32.27
CA MET A 24 10.53 -0.99 33.06
C MET A 24 11.53 -1.71 33.96
N PHE A 25 12.75 -1.98 33.49
CA PHE A 25 13.78 -2.67 34.26
C PHE A 25 14.48 -1.77 35.31
N THR A 26 14.60 -0.45 35.03
CA THR A 26 15.33 0.46 35.90
C THR A 26 14.45 1.25 36.87
N ALA A 27 13.31 1.73 36.42
CA ALA A 27 12.41 2.61 37.18
C ALA A 27 11.08 1.93 37.58
N GLY A 28 10.82 0.75 37.07
CA GLY A 28 9.62 -0.03 37.34
C GLY A 28 8.59 -0.03 36.22
N PHE A 29 7.70 -1.00 36.28
CA PHE A 29 6.71 -1.30 35.21
C PHE A 29 5.89 -0.07 34.77
N TRP A 30 5.36 0.69 35.75
CA TRP A 30 4.46 1.81 35.47
C TRP A 30 5.11 2.97 34.68
N TYR A 31 6.41 3.16 34.82
CA TYR A 31 7.14 4.21 34.11
C TYR A 31 7.44 3.84 32.66
N GLY A 32 7.72 2.57 32.38
CA GLY A 32 8.03 2.10 31.02
C GLY A 32 6.79 1.76 30.19
N PHE A 33 5.68 1.37 30.83
CA PHE A 33 4.47 0.89 30.18
C PHE A 33 3.85 1.85 29.14
N PRO A 34 3.70 3.18 29.41
CA PRO A 34 3.17 4.12 28.42
C PRO A 34 4.03 4.21 27.16
N PHE A 35 5.37 4.21 27.32
CA PHE A 35 6.30 4.27 26.20
C PHE A 35 6.24 3.02 25.33
N LEU A 36 6.13 1.86 25.96
CA LEU A 36 5.98 0.60 25.29
C LEU A 36 4.67 0.53 24.51
N LEU A 37 3.55 1.01 25.07
CA LEU A 37 2.27 1.09 24.37
C LEU A 37 2.35 2.00 23.14
N ILE A 38 3.00 3.15 23.24
CA ILE A 38 3.20 4.06 22.12
C ILE A 38 4.01 3.37 21.01
N GLY A 39 5.15 2.76 21.37
CA GLY A 39 6.01 2.05 20.42
C GLY A 39 5.27 0.90 19.72
N LEU A 40 4.52 0.08 20.47
CA LEU A 40 3.70 -1.01 19.92
C LEU A 40 2.56 -0.47 19.04
N GLY A 41 1.88 0.61 19.43
CA GLY A 41 0.83 1.24 18.63
C GLY A 41 1.36 1.70 17.26
N PHE A 42 2.53 2.33 17.22
CA PHE A 42 3.18 2.72 15.96
C PHE A 42 3.63 1.50 15.15
N LEU A 43 4.11 0.43 15.80
CA LEU A 43 4.47 -0.83 15.13
C LEU A 43 3.24 -1.48 14.49
N VAL A 44 2.13 -1.62 15.21
CA VAL A 44 0.87 -2.16 14.68
C VAL A 44 0.37 -1.29 13.53
N SER A 45 0.40 0.04 13.69
CA SER A 45 0.06 0.97 12.62
C SER A 45 0.93 0.76 11.37
N TYR A 46 2.23 0.50 11.55
CA TYR A 46 3.13 0.22 10.42
C TYR A 46 2.77 -1.11 9.73
N ILE A 47 2.48 -2.16 10.49
CA ILE A 47 2.10 -3.48 9.94
C ILE A 47 0.78 -3.40 9.16
N LEU A 48 -0.24 -2.71 9.71
CA LEU A 48 -1.58 -2.65 9.11
C LEU A 48 -1.70 -1.66 7.96
N LEU A 49 -1.01 -0.51 8.05
CA LEU A 49 -1.12 0.56 7.05
C LEU A 49 0.02 0.52 6.03
N GLY A 50 1.16 -0.09 6.39
CA GLY A 50 2.34 -0.18 5.53
C GLY A 50 2.92 1.18 5.17
N THR A 51 3.53 1.22 4.00
CA THR A 51 4.10 2.44 3.41
C THR A 51 3.21 3.03 2.31
N VAL A 52 1.97 2.53 2.17
CA VAL A 52 1.04 2.84 1.09
C VAL A 52 0.81 4.35 0.94
N GLN A 53 0.51 5.07 2.04
CA GLN A 53 0.28 6.51 1.98
C GLN A 53 1.52 7.30 1.51
N SER A 54 2.72 6.91 1.97
CA SER A 54 3.95 7.58 1.55
C SER A 54 4.33 7.29 0.11
N ALA A 55 3.97 6.13 -0.42
CA ALA A 55 4.13 5.79 -1.82
C ALA A 55 3.12 6.56 -2.70
N ALA A 56 1.88 6.75 -2.24
CA ALA A 56 0.88 7.54 -2.95
C ALA A 56 1.35 8.98 -3.22
N VAL A 57 1.93 9.64 -2.21
CA VAL A 57 2.50 10.99 -2.38
C VAL A 57 3.62 11.03 -3.43
N LEU A 58 4.42 9.97 -3.54
CA LEU A 58 5.47 9.89 -4.57
C LEU A 58 4.86 9.66 -5.97
N LEU A 59 3.78 8.89 -6.06
CA LEU A 59 3.05 8.68 -7.31
C LEU A 59 2.38 9.96 -7.81
N GLU A 60 1.79 10.77 -6.93
CA GLU A 60 1.25 12.09 -7.27
C GLU A 60 2.32 13.01 -7.89
N LYS A 61 3.59 12.84 -7.49
CA LYS A 61 4.74 13.55 -8.05
C LYS A 61 5.38 12.84 -9.24
N THR A 62 4.74 11.81 -9.79
CA THR A 62 5.25 11.00 -10.91
C THR A 62 6.61 10.33 -10.64
N GLN A 63 6.99 10.18 -9.37
CA GLN A 63 8.26 9.56 -8.95
C GLN A 63 8.09 8.04 -8.81
N PHE A 64 7.86 7.34 -9.93
CA PHE A 64 7.51 5.91 -9.94
C PHE A 64 8.58 5.02 -9.30
N ALA A 65 9.86 5.24 -9.61
CA ALA A 65 10.96 4.44 -9.04
C ALA A 65 11.07 4.63 -7.52
N ALA A 66 10.93 5.87 -7.02
CA ALA A 66 10.94 6.15 -5.59
C ALA A 66 9.71 5.57 -4.87
N ALA A 67 8.55 5.58 -5.53
CA ALA A 67 7.33 4.95 -5.01
C ALA A 67 7.49 3.43 -4.91
N GLU A 68 8.09 2.79 -5.91
CA GLU A 68 8.39 1.36 -5.89
C GLU A 68 9.30 0.98 -4.74
N GLU A 69 10.42 1.71 -4.57
CA GLU A 69 11.32 1.54 -3.42
C GLU A 69 10.58 1.70 -2.09
N ARG A 70 9.66 2.68 -2.00
CA ARG A 70 8.88 2.89 -0.79
C ARG A 70 7.97 1.70 -0.48
N LEU A 71 7.33 1.11 -1.49
CA LEU A 71 6.44 -0.04 -1.31
C LEU A 71 7.19 -1.31 -0.90
N LYS A 72 8.48 -1.46 -1.24
CA LYS A 72 9.31 -2.59 -0.78
C LYS A 72 9.45 -2.64 0.75
N TRP A 73 9.34 -1.50 1.44
CA TRP A 73 9.37 -1.41 2.90
C TRP A 73 8.06 -1.84 3.59
N THR A 74 7.05 -2.23 2.85
CA THR A 74 5.84 -2.84 3.42
C THR A 74 6.17 -4.24 3.92
N PHE A 75 5.98 -4.50 5.22
CA PHE A 75 6.43 -5.73 5.88
C PHE A 75 5.84 -7.00 5.25
N LYS A 76 4.51 -7.13 5.23
CA LYS A 76 3.79 -8.23 4.56
C LYS A 76 2.52 -7.65 3.95
N PRO A 77 2.39 -7.58 2.61
CA PRO A 77 1.21 -7.03 1.96
C PRO A 77 -0.11 -7.69 2.40
N ASN A 78 -0.07 -8.99 2.67
CA ASN A 78 -1.25 -9.74 3.13
C ASN A 78 -1.73 -9.38 4.54
N TRP A 79 -0.89 -8.73 5.34
CA TRP A 79 -1.23 -8.25 6.70
C TRP A 79 -1.76 -6.82 6.70
N LEU A 80 -1.71 -6.15 5.57
CA LEU A 80 -2.31 -4.83 5.43
C LEU A 80 -3.82 -4.92 5.65
N TYR A 81 -4.37 -3.87 6.24
CA TYR A 81 -5.80 -3.67 6.26
C TYR A 81 -6.38 -3.74 4.85
N VAL A 82 -7.57 -4.33 4.68
CA VAL A 82 -8.13 -4.70 3.37
C VAL A 82 -8.05 -3.57 2.33
N THR A 83 -8.43 -2.36 2.71
CA THR A 83 -8.36 -1.18 1.84
C THR A 83 -6.92 -0.83 1.45
N ASN A 84 -5.99 -0.84 2.41
CA ASN A 84 -4.57 -0.55 2.16
C ASN A 84 -3.91 -1.63 1.29
N ARG A 85 -4.34 -2.89 1.43
CA ARG A 85 -3.88 -3.98 0.57
C ARG A 85 -4.34 -3.78 -0.87
N ALA A 86 -5.60 -3.36 -1.08
CA ALA A 86 -6.10 -3.04 -2.40
C ALA A 86 -5.31 -1.90 -3.04
N PHE A 87 -5.11 -0.79 -2.33
CA PHE A 87 -4.29 0.33 -2.80
C PHE A 87 -2.84 -0.05 -3.06
N TYR A 88 -2.25 -0.93 -2.23
CA TYR A 88 -0.91 -1.46 -2.45
C TYR A 88 -0.78 -2.10 -3.83
N TYR A 89 -1.70 -2.99 -4.20
CA TYR A 89 -1.67 -3.65 -5.51
C TYR A 89 -2.02 -2.72 -6.66
N ILE A 90 -2.96 -1.78 -6.49
CA ILE A 90 -3.26 -0.75 -7.50
C ILE A 90 -2.00 0.08 -7.79
N MET A 91 -1.29 0.54 -6.76
CA MET A 91 -0.07 1.32 -6.93
C MET A 91 1.04 0.51 -7.57
N LYS A 92 1.24 -0.75 -7.17
CA LYS A 92 2.22 -1.66 -7.80
C LYS A 92 1.92 -1.84 -9.28
N GLY A 93 0.63 -2.06 -9.63
CA GLY A 93 0.19 -2.16 -11.02
C GLY A 93 0.45 -0.88 -11.81
N SER A 94 0.11 0.28 -11.25
CA SER A 94 0.34 1.57 -11.88
C SER A 94 1.83 1.88 -12.09
N ILE A 95 2.67 1.56 -11.10
CA ILE A 95 4.13 1.71 -11.20
C ILE A 95 4.67 0.80 -12.31
N ALA A 96 4.31 -0.48 -12.32
CA ALA A 96 4.77 -1.44 -13.31
C ALA A 96 4.35 -1.03 -14.73
N ALA A 97 3.11 -0.55 -14.91
CA ALA A 97 2.63 -0.03 -16.19
C ALA A 97 3.46 1.17 -16.68
N ASN A 98 3.75 2.14 -15.80
CA ASN A 98 4.55 3.31 -16.15
C ASN A 98 6.04 2.99 -16.39
N LEU A 99 6.54 1.92 -15.81
CA LEU A 99 7.91 1.42 -16.03
C LEU A 99 8.01 0.42 -17.20
N ASN A 100 6.99 0.35 -18.08
CA ASN A 100 6.91 -0.55 -19.22
C ASN A 100 7.05 -2.05 -18.87
N ARG A 101 6.44 -2.48 -17.76
CA ARG A 101 6.37 -3.88 -17.31
C ARG A 101 4.90 -4.37 -17.32
N PRO A 102 4.29 -4.58 -18.52
CA PRO A 102 2.84 -4.84 -18.65
C PRO A 102 2.40 -6.15 -17.99
N ASP A 103 3.21 -7.20 -18.01
CA ASP A 103 2.86 -8.49 -17.41
C ASP A 103 2.82 -8.43 -15.88
N GLU A 104 3.77 -7.70 -15.26
CA GLU A 104 3.73 -7.43 -13.83
C GLU A 104 2.53 -6.55 -13.47
N ALA A 105 2.25 -5.52 -14.26
CA ALA A 105 1.12 -4.63 -14.06
C ALA A 105 -0.20 -5.42 -14.09
N GLU A 106 -0.37 -6.31 -15.05
CA GLU A 106 -1.53 -7.19 -15.15
C GLU A 106 -1.70 -8.01 -13.88
N GLY A 107 -0.64 -8.69 -13.43
CA GLY A 107 -0.68 -9.52 -12.24
C GLY A 107 -1.09 -8.74 -10.97
N TYR A 108 -0.62 -7.50 -10.82
CA TYR A 108 -1.00 -6.67 -9.69
C TYR A 108 -2.44 -6.15 -9.78
N PHE A 109 -2.92 -5.76 -10.96
CA PHE A 109 -4.31 -5.33 -11.12
C PHE A 109 -5.30 -6.50 -10.96
N GLU A 110 -4.95 -7.71 -11.38
CA GLU A 110 -5.74 -8.91 -11.10
C GLU A 110 -5.87 -9.17 -9.60
N GLN A 111 -4.76 -9.06 -8.85
CA GLN A 111 -4.79 -9.18 -7.39
C GLN A 111 -5.63 -8.07 -6.75
N ALA A 112 -5.57 -6.84 -7.26
CA ALA A 112 -6.40 -5.74 -6.77
C ALA A 112 -7.89 -5.97 -7.05
N LYS A 113 -8.23 -6.49 -8.23
CA LYS A 113 -9.60 -6.81 -8.65
C LYS A 113 -10.30 -7.77 -7.69
N ASP A 114 -9.56 -8.77 -7.20
CA ASP A 114 -10.10 -9.81 -6.31
C ASP A 114 -10.27 -9.34 -4.86
N LEU A 115 -9.81 -8.14 -4.54
CA LEU A 115 -9.97 -7.53 -3.23
C LEU A 115 -11.22 -6.64 -3.18
N LYS A 116 -11.73 -6.43 -1.93
CA LYS A 116 -12.79 -5.45 -1.70
C LYS A 116 -12.23 -4.04 -1.85
N LEU A 117 -12.44 -3.45 -3.02
CA LEU A 117 -12.05 -2.07 -3.30
C LEU A 117 -12.98 -1.08 -2.59
N PRO A 118 -12.46 0.08 -2.13
CA PRO A 118 -13.21 1.00 -1.26
C PRO A 118 -14.35 1.72 -1.97
N SER A 119 -14.22 2.01 -3.27
CA SER A 119 -15.27 2.66 -4.05
C SER A 119 -15.37 2.13 -5.48
N ASP A 120 -16.43 2.52 -6.18
CA ASP A 120 -16.65 2.14 -7.56
C ASP A 120 -15.64 2.80 -8.50
N ASN A 121 -15.09 3.97 -8.12
CA ASN A 121 -14.03 4.62 -8.89
C ASN A 121 -12.76 3.77 -8.96
N GLU A 122 -12.31 3.20 -7.84
CA GLU A 122 -11.15 2.32 -7.82
C GLU A 122 -11.43 1.02 -8.58
N ARG A 123 -12.67 0.50 -8.51
CA ARG A 123 -13.08 -0.67 -9.31
C ARG A 123 -13.00 -0.34 -10.80
N ALA A 124 -13.62 0.75 -11.22
CA ALA A 124 -13.58 1.20 -12.61
C ALA A 124 -12.13 1.41 -13.09
N LEU A 125 -11.26 2.02 -12.27
CA LEU A 125 -9.86 2.20 -12.58
C LEU A 125 -9.14 0.87 -12.84
N VAL A 126 -9.29 -0.11 -11.95
CA VAL A 126 -8.64 -1.43 -12.08
C VAL A 126 -9.10 -2.13 -13.36
N TYR A 127 -10.42 -2.17 -13.62
CA TYR A 127 -10.95 -2.79 -14.84
C TYR A 127 -10.51 -2.05 -16.11
N LEU A 128 -10.41 -0.72 -16.07
CA LEU A 128 -9.92 0.08 -17.20
C LEU A 128 -8.45 -0.23 -17.50
N GLN A 129 -7.62 -0.33 -16.47
CA GLN A 129 -6.20 -0.68 -16.64
C GLN A 129 -6.03 -2.09 -17.22
N LEU A 130 -6.79 -3.07 -16.72
CA LEU A 130 -6.80 -4.42 -17.29
C LEU A 130 -7.26 -4.43 -18.75
N ALA A 131 -8.31 -3.66 -19.08
CA ALA A 131 -8.77 -3.52 -20.45
C ALA A 131 -7.68 -2.97 -21.37
N ASN A 132 -6.98 -1.91 -20.95
CA ASN A 132 -5.88 -1.31 -21.69
C ASN A 132 -4.71 -2.29 -21.90
N ILE A 133 -4.32 -3.02 -20.86
CA ILE A 133 -3.24 -4.02 -20.95
C ILE A 133 -3.64 -5.11 -21.95
N LYS A 134 -4.88 -5.64 -21.87
CA LYS A 134 -5.37 -6.68 -22.80
C LYS A 134 -5.46 -6.16 -24.25
N ALA A 135 -5.88 -4.92 -24.45
CA ALA A 135 -5.90 -4.31 -25.77
C ALA A 135 -4.49 -4.20 -26.37
N ASN A 136 -3.52 -3.76 -25.58
CA ASN A 136 -2.11 -3.67 -26.01
C ASN A 136 -1.49 -5.04 -26.32
N GLN A 137 -1.98 -6.11 -25.65
CA GLN A 137 -1.60 -7.49 -25.95
C GLN A 137 -2.34 -8.08 -27.17
N GLY A 138 -3.22 -7.33 -27.85
CA GLY A 138 -4.06 -7.83 -28.94
C GLY A 138 -5.22 -8.73 -28.52
N LYS A 139 -5.45 -8.89 -27.22
CA LYS A 139 -6.51 -9.76 -26.66
C LYS A 139 -7.86 -9.01 -26.59
N TRP A 140 -8.38 -8.60 -27.75
CA TRP A 140 -9.53 -7.71 -27.88
C TRP A 140 -10.79 -8.18 -27.18
N THR A 141 -11.08 -9.50 -27.21
CA THR A 141 -12.26 -10.07 -26.53
C THR A 141 -12.18 -9.86 -25.02
N GLN A 142 -11.02 -10.09 -24.42
CA GLN A 142 -10.82 -9.89 -22.98
C GLN A 142 -10.86 -8.41 -22.63
N ALA A 143 -10.20 -7.55 -23.44
CA ALA A 143 -10.24 -6.10 -23.28
C ALA A 143 -11.69 -5.58 -23.27
N LYS A 144 -12.52 -6.02 -24.21
CA LYS A 144 -13.93 -5.64 -24.29
C LYS A 144 -14.72 -6.09 -23.06
N ASN A 145 -14.46 -7.30 -22.56
CA ASN A 145 -15.11 -7.82 -21.36
C ASN A 145 -14.77 -6.96 -20.13
N TYR A 146 -13.50 -6.61 -19.93
CA TYR A 146 -13.11 -5.71 -18.83
C TYR A 146 -13.73 -4.32 -18.99
N PHE A 147 -13.75 -3.76 -20.19
CA PHE A 147 -14.36 -2.47 -20.46
C PHE A 147 -15.88 -2.46 -20.18
N HIS A 148 -16.58 -3.57 -20.43
CA HIS A 148 -17.98 -3.71 -20.04
C HIS A 148 -18.19 -3.69 -18.52
N GLN A 149 -17.23 -4.19 -17.73
CA GLN A 149 -17.32 -4.08 -16.28
C GLN A 149 -17.18 -2.62 -15.82
N VAL A 150 -16.32 -1.82 -16.46
CA VAL A 150 -16.18 -0.37 -16.14
C VAL A 150 -17.53 0.35 -16.22
N LYS A 151 -18.35 0.04 -17.24
CA LYS A 151 -19.64 0.68 -17.44
C LYS A 151 -20.68 0.40 -16.33
N LYS A 152 -20.45 -0.63 -15.51
CA LYS A 152 -21.34 -0.96 -14.39
C LYS A 152 -21.12 -0.09 -13.16
N PHE A 153 -20.02 0.66 -13.13
CA PHE A 153 -19.62 1.50 -12.01
C PHE A 153 -19.79 3.00 -12.28
N ASN A 154 -20.40 3.35 -13.44
CA ASN A 154 -20.73 4.72 -13.83
C ASN A 154 -22.22 4.98 -13.62
#